data_d5cffc9f5084d872cb440e41021a9d08
#
_entry.id   d5cffc9f5084d872cb440e41021a9d08
#
_cell.length_a   1.000
_cell.length_b   1.000
_cell.length_c   1.000
_cell.angle_alpha   90.00
_cell.angle_beta   90.00
_cell.angle_gamma   90.00
#
_symmetry.space_group_name_H-M   'P 1'
#
loop_
_entity.id
_entity.type
_entity.pdbx_description
1 polymer ?
#
loop_
_entity_poly.entity_id
_entity_poly.type
_entity_poly.pdbx_seq_one_letter_code
_entity_poly.pdbx_strand_id
1 'polypeptide(L)'
;MLASCATPRDEAAAPVQIVWAKVDDVQAACEGASGRREIFKILGCSKWREDGGQRTCTIYAPAPRDERDKDRFATLGHEFMHCTDGNWHDKWGRMSDERVRQARRDQAVEAAGSAAAGASAKVEPAMQ
;
A
#
# COMPACT_ATOMS: atom_id res chain seq x y z
N MET A 1 -19.96 -34.51 -20.53
CA MET A 1 -18.53 -34.15 -20.63
C MET A 1 -18.39 -32.65 -20.36
N LEU A 2 -17.92 -32.31 -19.22
CA LEU A 2 -17.65 -30.90 -18.87
C LEU A 2 -16.23 -30.57 -19.35
N ALA A 3 -16.13 -29.76 -20.41
CA ALA A 3 -14.86 -29.24 -20.85
C ALA A 3 -14.34 -28.27 -19.78
N SER A 4 -13.35 -28.70 -19.03
CA SER A 4 -12.59 -27.84 -18.13
C SER A 4 -11.85 -26.81 -18.99
N CYS A 5 -12.29 -25.56 -18.94
CA CYS A 5 -11.51 -24.45 -19.46
C CYS A 5 -10.31 -24.23 -18.54
N ALA A 6 -9.31 -25.09 -18.64
CA ALA A 6 -8.01 -24.80 -18.09
C ALA A 6 -7.37 -23.70 -18.95
N THR A 7 -7.42 -22.47 -18.50
CA THR A 7 -6.50 -21.46 -19.00
C THR A 7 -5.08 -21.97 -18.77
N PRO A 8 -4.20 -21.88 -19.76
CA PRO A 8 -2.80 -22.24 -19.55
C PRO A 8 -2.27 -21.35 -18.43
N ARG A 9 -2.08 -21.93 -17.25
CA ARG A 9 -1.27 -21.31 -16.22
C ARG A 9 0.12 -21.23 -16.80
N ASP A 10 0.68 -20.05 -16.76
CA ASP A 10 2.12 -19.88 -16.93
C ASP A 10 2.80 -20.79 -15.91
N GLU A 11 3.24 -21.94 -16.34
CA GLU A 11 3.89 -22.95 -15.47
C GLU A 11 5.22 -22.46 -14.87
N ALA A 12 5.62 -21.24 -15.19
CA ALA A 12 6.89 -20.66 -14.77
C ALA A 12 6.83 -19.83 -13.48
N ALA A 13 5.66 -19.53 -12.95
CA ALA A 13 5.56 -18.74 -11.71
C ALA A 13 5.71 -19.66 -10.49
N ALA A 14 6.87 -19.64 -9.84
CA ALA A 14 7.05 -20.28 -8.55
C ALA A 14 6.00 -19.76 -7.55
N PRO A 15 5.45 -20.62 -6.68
CA PRO A 15 4.48 -20.20 -5.68
C PRO A 15 5.08 -19.12 -4.79
N VAL A 16 4.28 -18.08 -4.51
CA VAL A 16 4.67 -16.97 -3.65
C VAL A 16 4.04 -17.16 -2.30
N GLN A 17 4.86 -17.12 -1.26
CA GLN A 17 4.40 -17.02 0.11
C GLN A 17 4.13 -15.55 0.44
N ILE A 18 2.92 -15.23 0.89
CA ILE A 18 2.56 -13.89 1.33
C ILE A 18 2.49 -13.89 2.85
N VAL A 19 3.26 -13.01 3.48
CA VAL A 19 3.31 -12.84 4.92
C VAL A 19 2.84 -11.43 5.28
N TRP A 20 1.90 -11.34 6.18
CA TRP A 20 1.49 -10.06 6.74
C TRP A 20 2.15 -9.84 8.10
N ALA A 21 3.09 -8.91 8.14
CA ALA A 21 3.69 -8.41 9.37
C ALA A 21 2.83 -7.24 9.87
N LYS A 22 2.05 -7.49 10.90
CA LYS A 22 1.24 -6.46 11.58
C LYS A 22 2.18 -5.54 12.35
N VAL A 23 2.19 -4.26 11.98
CA VAL A 23 3.07 -3.26 12.60
C VAL A 23 2.27 -2.01 12.99
N ASP A 24 2.60 -1.42 14.11
CA ASP A 24 1.99 -0.18 14.56
C ASP A 24 2.74 1.03 13.99
N ASP A 25 4.06 1.00 14.00
CA ASP A 25 4.90 2.01 13.37
C ASP A 25 5.29 1.58 11.95
N VAL A 26 4.38 1.86 11.02
CA VAL A 26 4.55 1.51 9.60
C VAL A 26 5.75 2.23 8.98
N GLN A 27 5.95 3.51 9.33
CA GLN A 27 7.06 4.30 8.81
C GLN A 27 8.39 3.64 9.14
N ALA A 28 8.63 3.35 10.41
CA ALA A 28 9.87 2.72 10.86
C ALA A 28 10.05 1.32 10.27
N ALA A 29 8.98 0.51 10.19
CA ALA A 29 9.04 -0.83 9.62
C ALA A 29 9.39 -0.80 8.13
N CYS A 30 8.79 0.09 7.36
CA CYS A 30 9.05 0.22 5.93
C CYS A 30 10.43 0.81 5.63
N GLU A 31 10.87 1.80 6.38
CA GLU A 31 12.22 2.35 6.26
C GLU A 31 13.27 1.31 6.62
N GLY A 32 13.05 0.52 7.67
CA GLY A 32 13.91 -0.60 8.04
C GLY A 32 13.96 -1.68 6.96
N ALA A 33 12.85 -2.01 6.35
CA ALA A 33 12.76 -3.01 5.29
C ALA A 33 13.43 -2.56 3.98
N SER A 34 13.31 -1.28 3.63
CA SER A 34 13.92 -0.71 2.40
C SER A 34 15.37 -0.29 2.58
N GLY A 35 15.81 -0.06 3.81
CA GLY A 35 17.11 0.54 4.12
C GLY A 35 17.20 2.01 3.73
N ARG A 36 16.10 2.67 3.43
CA ARG A 36 16.03 4.08 3.02
C ARG A 36 15.06 4.84 3.87
N ARG A 37 15.41 6.08 4.15
CA ARG A 37 14.50 7.02 4.80
C ARG A 37 13.55 7.59 3.75
N GLU A 38 12.26 7.56 4.04
CA GLU A 38 11.25 8.08 3.14
C GLU A 38 10.86 9.50 3.52
N ILE A 39 10.71 10.34 2.50
CA ILE A 39 10.34 11.76 2.68
C ILE A 39 8.82 11.88 2.94
N PHE A 40 8.06 10.92 2.43
CA PHE A 40 6.61 10.94 2.53
C PHE A 40 6.11 9.96 3.60
N LYS A 41 4.94 10.25 4.14
CA LYS A 41 4.27 9.33 5.05
C LYS A 41 3.89 8.04 4.32
N ILE A 42 4.36 6.92 4.85
CA ILE A 42 4.06 5.59 4.35
C ILE A 42 2.93 5.00 5.17
N LEU A 43 1.90 4.48 4.49
CA LEU A 43 0.75 3.83 5.11
C LEU A 43 0.90 2.31 5.18
N GLY A 44 1.67 1.74 4.27
CA GLY A 44 2.02 0.35 4.17
C GLY A 44 3.14 0.18 3.16
N CYS A 45 3.75 -0.98 3.16
CA CYS A 45 4.70 -1.38 2.13
C CYS A 45 4.77 -2.89 2.00
N SER A 46 5.27 -3.34 0.87
CA SER A 46 5.55 -4.74 0.61
C SER A 46 7.01 -4.93 0.19
N LYS A 47 7.61 -6.00 0.66
CA LYS A 47 8.99 -6.36 0.34
C LYS A 47 9.07 -7.77 -0.18
N TRP A 48 9.70 -7.90 -1.33
CA TRP A 48 10.02 -9.19 -1.94
C TRP A 48 11.35 -9.72 -1.45
N ARG A 49 11.36 -11.02 -1.20
CA ARG A 49 12.57 -11.79 -0.91
C ARG A 49 12.54 -13.08 -1.71
N GLU A 50 13.67 -13.44 -2.27
CA GLU A 50 13.88 -14.72 -2.91
C GLU A 50 15.02 -15.44 -2.20
N ASP A 51 14.78 -16.67 -1.81
CA ASP A 51 15.74 -17.49 -1.07
C ASP A 51 15.58 -18.95 -1.52
N GLY A 52 16.60 -19.50 -2.15
CA GLY A 52 16.61 -20.89 -2.61
C GLY A 52 15.46 -21.27 -3.56
N GLY A 53 15.02 -20.35 -4.43
CA GLY A 53 13.88 -20.55 -5.31
C GLY A 53 12.52 -20.29 -4.65
N GLN A 54 12.49 -20.05 -3.34
CA GLN A 54 11.31 -19.67 -2.59
C GLN A 54 11.13 -18.15 -2.66
N ARG A 55 9.99 -17.67 -3.14
CA ARG A 55 9.63 -16.25 -3.17
C ARG A 55 8.68 -15.93 -2.02
N THR A 56 9.05 -14.94 -1.24
CA THR A 56 8.24 -14.44 -0.13
C THR A 56 7.97 -12.96 -0.32
N CYS A 57 6.71 -12.57 -0.21
CA CYS A 57 6.31 -11.17 -0.18
C CYS A 57 5.82 -10.84 1.23
N THR A 58 6.50 -9.93 1.91
CA THR A 58 6.10 -9.48 3.24
C THR A 58 5.41 -8.14 3.14
N ILE A 59 4.20 -8.08 3.67
CA ILE A 59 3.40 -6.86 3.78
C ILE A 59 3.60 -6.28 5.17
N TYR A 60 4.01 -5.03 5.26
CA TYR A 60 4.06 -4.26 6.50
C TYR A 60 2.90 -3.28 6.50
N ALA A 61 1.89 -3.57 7.28
CA ALA A 61 0.69 -2.75 7.39
C ALA A 61 0.05 -2.93 8.77
N PRO A 62 -0.61 -1.89 9.31
CA PRO A 62 -1.30 -2.00 10.58
C PRO A 62 -2.55 -2.87 10.43
N ALA A 63 -2.91 -3.58 11.50
CA ALA A 63 -4.16 -4.31 11.53
C ALA A 63 -5.35 -3.34 11.51
N PRO A 64 -6.43 -3.65 10.78
CA PRO A 64 -7.68 -2.93 10.94
C PRO A 64 -8.13 -2.98 12.40
N ARG A 65 -8.65 -1.86 12.90
CA ARG A 65 -9.12 -1.74 14.30
C ARG A 65 -10.44 -2.46 14.52
N ASP A 66 -11.28 -2.43 13.49
CA ASP A 66 -12.57 -3.10 13.44
C ASP A 66 -13.00 -3.30 11.98
N GLU A 67 -14.17 -3.88 11.78
CA GLU A 67 -14.74 -4.16 10.46
C GLU A 67 -15.05 -2.91 9.60
N ARG A 68 -15.05 -1.74 10.19
CA ARG A 68 -15.35 -0.45 9.54
C ARG A 68 -14.10 0.35 9.20
N ASP A 69 -12.94 -0.14 9.57
CA ASP A 69 -11.65 0.54 9.31
C ASP A 69 -11.22 0.42 7.85
N LYS A 70 -11.99 1.09 6.99
CA LYS A 70 -11.84 1.02 5.53
C LYS A 70 -10.43 1.39 5.07
N ASP A 71 -9.80 2.35 5.72
CA ASP A 71 -8.50 2.87 5.31
C ASP A 71 -7.41 1.82 5.50
N ARG A 72 -7.42 1.12 6.64
CA ARG A 72 -6.46 0.05 6.91
C ARG A 72 -6.73 -1.19 6.05
N PHE A 73 -7.99 -1.52 5.79
CA PHE A 73 -8.32 -2.56 4.82
C PHE A 73 -7.86 -2.20 3.40
N ALA A 74 -8.07 -0.95 2.97
CA ALA A 74 -7.62 -0.48 1.67
C ALA A 74 -6.10 -0.53 1.55
N THR A 75 -5.37 -0.12 2.59
CA THR A 75 -3.90 -0.21 2.63
C THR A 75 -3.44 -1.65 2.51
N LEU A 76 -4.01 -2.55 3.29
CA LEU A 76 -3.66 -3.98 3.26
C LEU A 76 -3.92 -4.58 1.88
N GLY A 77 -5.07 -4.29 1.28
CA GLY A 77 -5.41 -4.75 -0.07
C GLY A 77 -4.48 -4.18 -1.14
N HIS A 78 -4.08 -2.92 -1.00
CA HIS A 78 -3.11 -2.27 -1.88
C HIS A 78 -1.76 -3.00 -1.86
N GLU A 79 -1.24 -3.27 -0.67
CA GLU A 79 0.04 -3.97 -0.52
C GLU A 79 -0.05 -5.44 -0.96
N PHE A 80 -1.20 -6.08 -0.74
CA PHE A 80 -1.46 -7.42 -1.24
C PHE A 80 -1.37 -7.48 -2.78
N MET A 81 -1.89 -6.47 -3.47
CA MET A 81 -1.79 -6.37 -4.94
C MET A 81 -0.34 -6.26 -5.40
N HIS A 82 0.54 -5.61 -4.64
CA HIS A 82 1.97 -5.62 -4.92
C HIS A 82 2.58 -7.02 -4.83
N CYS A 83 2.06 -7.85 -3.95
CA CYS A 83 2.52 -9.23 -3.81
C CYS A 83 2.04 -10.15 -4.94
N THR A 84 0.89 -9.89 -5.52
CA THR A 84 0.33 -10.70 -6.60
C THR A 84 0.71 -10.20 -7.99
N ASP A 85 0.69 -8.89 -8.18
CA ASP A 85 0.83 -8.23 -9.48
C ASP A 85 2.12 -7.40 -9.63
N GLY A 86 2.97 -7.38 -8.61
CA GLY A 86 4.20 -6.60 -8.60
C GLY A 86 3.95 -5.10 -8.59
N ASN A 87 4.56 -4.35 -9.49
CA ASN A 87 4.32 -2.92 -9.61
C ASN A 87 3.05 -2.64 -10.40
N TRP A 88 1.91 -3.01 -9.84
CA TRP A 88 0.61 -2.90 -10.51
C TRP A 88 0.18 -1.45 -10.81
N HIS A 89 0.82 -0.45 -10.18
CA HIS A 89 0.59 0.96 -10.51
C HIS A 89 0.83 1.26 -11.98
N ASP A 90 1.80 0.59 -12.59
CA ASP A 90 2.11 0.79 -14.00
C ASP A 90 1.02 0.26 -14.93
N LYS A 91 0.26 -0.74 -14.50
CA LYS A 91 -0.85 -1.31 -15.27
C LYS A 91 -2.04 -0.36 -15.36
N TRP A 92 -2.27 0.43 -14.33
CA TRP A 92 -3.37 1.39 -14.27
C TRP A 92 -2.97 2.78 -14.76
N GLY A 93 -1.70 2.94 -15.08
CA GLY A 93 -1.15 4.08 -15.77
C GLY A 93 -1.40 5.41 -15.08
N ARG A 94 -1.54 6.42 -15.91
CA ARG A 94 -1.65 7.83 -15.51
C ARG A 94 -2.81 8.17 -14.56
N MET A 95 -3.83 7.31 -14.48
CA MET A 95 -5.00 7.58 -13.63
C MET A 95 -4.68 7.50 -12.15
N SER A 96 -3.81 6.58 -11.73
CA SER A 96 -3.43 6.48 -10.33
C SER A 96 -2.59 7.69 -9.89
N ASP A 97 -1.65 8.09 -10.74
CA ASP A 97 -0.80 9.26 -10.48
C ASP A 97 -1.59 10.56 -10.50
N GLU A 98 -2.59 10.65 -11.36
CA GLU A 98 -3.48 11.81 -11.43
C GLU A 98 -4.35 11.91 -10.18
N ARG A 99 -4.91 10.80 -9.70
CA ARG A 99 -5.70 10.76 -8.46
C ARG A 99 -4.86 11.11 -7.25
N VAL A 100 -3.65 10.60 -7.16
CA VAL A 100 -2.72 10.93 -6.07
C VAL A 100 -2.35 12.41 -6.13
N ARG A 101 -2.06 12.94 -7.31
CA ARG A 101 -1.79 14.36 -7.49
C ARG A 101 -3.00 15.23 -7.16
N GLN A 102 -4.19 14.80 -7.55
CA GLN A 102 -5.42 15.51 -7.21
C GLN A 102 -5.67 15.52 -5.71
N ALA A 103 -5.58 14.36 -5.05
CA ALA A 103 -5.74 14.25 -3.61
C ALA A 103 -4.74 15.15 -2.85
N ARG A 104 -3.49 15.23 -3.32
CA ARG A 104 -2.47 16.12 -2.75
C ARG A 104 -2.81 17.60 -2.93
N ARG A 105 -3.36 17.97 -4.10
CA ARG A 105 -3.83 19.34 -4.34
C ARG A 105 -4.97 19.70 -3.41
N ASP A 106 -5.93 18.80 -3.24
CA ASP A 106 -7.09 19.00 -2.38
C ASP A 106 -6.67 19.16 -0.91
N GLN A 107 -5.74 18.33 -0.45
CA GLN A 107 -5.15 18.46 0.89
C GLN A 107 -4.40 19.80 1.08
N ALA A 108 -3.65 20.24 0.08
CA ALA A 108 -2.93 21.50 0.14
C ALA A 108 -3.90 22.70 0.20
N VAL A 109 -5.01 22.64 -0.55
CA VAL A 109 -6.07 23.65 -0.52
C VAL A 109 -6.77 23.66 0.84
N GLU A 110 -7.05 22.48 1.41
CA GLU A 110 -7.68 22.35 2.72
C GLU A 110 -6.77 22.86 3.84
N ALA A 111 -5.48 22.55 3.79
CA ALA A 111 -4.49 23.06 4.73
C ALA A 111 -4.33 24.59 4.62
N ALA A 112 -4.33 25.15 3.41
CA ALA A 112 -4.26 26.58 3.19
C ALA A 112 -5.55 27.29 3.67
N GLY A 113 -6.71 26.68 3.46
CA GLY A 113 -8.01 27.17 3.97
C GLY A 113 -8.07 27.17 5.48
N SER A 114 -7.56 26.13 6.13
CA SER A 114 -7.48 26.03 7.60
C SER A 114 -6.48 27.03 8.19
N ALA A 115 -5.35 27.27 7.53
CA ALA A 115 -4.37 28.28 7.94
C ALA A 115 -4.92 29.70 7.79
N ALA A 116 -5.71 29.97 6.74
CA ALA A 116 -6.35 31.27 6.49
C ALA A 116 -7.51 31.54 7.47
N ALA A 117 -8.15 30.52 8.04
CA ALA A 117 -9.26 30.65 8.98
C ALA A 117 -8.82 30.99 10.43
N GLY A 118 -7.57 31.40 10.65
CA GLY A 118 -7.08 31.84 11.96
C GLY A 118 -6.81 30.73 12.93
N ALA A 119 -6.25 29.73 12.46
CA ALA A 119 -5.97 28.50 13.13
C ALA A 119 -5.16 28.60 14.41
N SER A 120 -5.79 28.38 15.52
CA SER A 120 -5.21 27.82 16.74
C SER A 120 -5.59 26.35 16.95
N ALA A 121 -6.26 25.71 16.02
CA ALA A 121 -6.58 24.30 16.08
C ALA A 121 -5.40 23.49 15.54
N LYS A 122 -4.75 22.71 16.43
CA LYS A 122 -3.88 21.62 16.00
C LYS A 122 -4.76 20.61 15.28
N VAL A 123 -4.75 20.66 13.96
CA VAL A 123 -5.33 19.60 13.15
C VAL A 123 -4.31 18.47 13.16
N GLU A 124 -4.60 17.42 13.89
CA GLU A 124 -3.90 16.16 13.67
C GLU A 124 -4.16 15.73 12.22
N PRO A 125 -3.11 15.45 11.45
CA PRO A 125 -3.32 15.00 10.08
C PRO A 125 -4.11 13.70 10.12
N ALA A 126 -5.29 13.72 9.48
CA ALA A 126 -6.06 12.53 9.28
C ALA A 126 -5.19 11.53 8.52
N MET A 127 -5.01 10.35 9.10
CA MET A 127 -4.31 9.25 8.45
C MET A 127 -5.18 8.76 7.30
N GLN A 128 -4.73 8.99 6.08
CA GLN A 128 -5.29 8.41 4.87
C GLN A 128 -4.52 7.17 4.46
#